data_e7402056a639995eca9040c799271d6f
#
_entry.id   e7402056a639995eca9040c799271d6f
#
_cell.length_a   1.000
_cell.length_b   1.000
_cell.length_c   1.000
_cell.angle_alpha   90.00
_cell.angle_beta   90.00
_cell.angle_gamma   90.00
#
_symmetry.space_group_name_H-M   'P 1'
#
loop_
_entity.id
_entity.type
_entity.pdbx_description
1 polymer ?
#
loop_
_entity_poly.entity_id
_entity_poly.type
_entity_poly.pdbx_seq_one_letter_code
_entity_poly.pdbx_strand_id
1 'polypeptide(L)'
;MIIAWVKKKLAIRSSRKLVRAVRGIIRRKGRFMAPREADHAEARILACEEAIERGSLHEIRTSRKALRIFFEDNLRSYGKSALRQNVEAIVIAVALALAIRAFVIQPFKIPSGSMLPTLLVGDHILINKFVYGTRIPFTNKMFFPFSEIDRGDIIVFKLSGDNTTDLPMPGKGAFYVKRAVGIAGDEIDISGRDVLINGRAVEQTYTGNYEYPDQKFFSVADRYEQSLSGKNFSVIYKKGNSSTTSGKMSFPLVVPKGRIFVMGDNRDNSYDSRFWGFVPVENVYGKAFMIHWSWNLSNPGFADKVRWNRIFSGIE
;
A
#
# COMPACT_ATOMS: atom_id res chain seq x y z
N MET A 1 27.27 60.68 0.51
CA MET A 1 27.17 60.60 1.98
C MET A 1 25.90 59.90 2.47
N ILE A 2 24.70 60.28 2.02
CA ILE A 2 23.42 59.72 2.43
C ILE A 2 23.28 58.21 2.24
N ILE A 3 23.69 57.67 1.07
CA ILE A 3 23.62 56.23 0.75
C ILE A 3 24.46 55.36 1.70
N ALA A 4 25.66 55.81 2.06
CA ALA A 4 26.54 55.11 2.99
C ALA A 4 25.94 55.08 4.41
N TRP A 5 25.33 56.16 4.84
CA TRP A 5 24.64 56.29 6.12
C TRP A 5 23.41 55.36 6.18
N VAL A 6 22.59 55.32 5.14
CA VAL A 6 21.41 54.41 5.06
C VAL A 6 21.86 52.95 5.11
N LYS A 7 22.87 52.56 4.31
CA LYS A 7 23.44 51.21 4.33
C LYS A 7 23.96 50.80 5.71
N LYS A 8 24.61 51.72 6.42
CA LYS A 8 25.09 51.51 7.78
C LYS A 8 23.91 51.31 8.77
N LYS A 9 22.89 52.16 8.72
CA LYS A 9 21.70 52.08 9.57
C LYS A 9 20.92 50.77 9.37
N LEU A 10 20.77 50.32 8.13
CA LEU A 10 20.16 49.02 7.79
C LEU A 10 20.99 47.83 8.29
N ALA A 11 22.31 47.90 8.14
CA ALA A 11 23.22 46.83 8.67
C ALA A 11 23.10 46.71 10.19
N ILE A 12 23.13 47.82 10.93
CA ILE A 12 22.96 47.84 12.37
C ILE A 12 21.59 47.25 12.78
N ARG A 13 20.49 47.70 12.15
CA ARG A 13 19.15 47.22 12.45
C ARG A 13 19.01 45.69 12.23
N SER A 14 19.57 45.20 11.12
CA SER A 14 19.54 43.76 10.82
C SER A 14 20.40 42.92 11.74
N SER A 15 21.58 43.44 12.16
CA SER A 15 22.48 42.80 13.14
C SER A 15 21.82 42.72 14.51
N ARG A 16 21.24 43.81 15.00
CA ARG A 16 20.48 43.84 16.28
C ARG A 16 19.28 42.87 16.28
N LYS A 17 18.62 42.72 15.14
CA LYS A 17 17.52 41.73 15.01
C LYS A 17 18.03 40.29 15.14
N LEU A 18 19.16 39.98 14.50
CA LEU A 18 19.79 38.65 14.56
C LEU A 18 20.31 38.33 15.96
N VAL A 19 21.01 39.28 16.61
CA VAL A 19 21.50 39.17 18.00
C VAL A 19 20.34 38.86 18.96
N ARG A 20 19.23 39.62 18.85
CA ARG A 20 18.03 39.37 19.70
C ARG A 20 17.45 37.99 19.45
N ALA A 21 17.40 37.52 18.23
CA ALA A 21 16.91 36.19 17.88
C ALA A 21 17.77 35.09 18.51
N VAL A 22 19.10 35.17 18.34
CA VAL A 22 20.04 34.18 18.90
C VAL A 22 20.02 34.19 20.43
N ARG A 23 20.08 35.36 21.05
CA ARG A 23 19.98 35.50 22.52
C ARG A 23 18.65 34.95 23.06
N GLY A 24 17.55 35.15 22.36
CA GLY A 24 16.25 34.57 22.68
C GLY A 24 16.22 33.04 22.63
N ILE A 25 16.99 32.42 21.76
CA ILE A 25 17.15 30.97 21.69
C ILE A 25 17.98 30.47 22.86
N ILE A 26 19.13 31.06 23.11
CA ILE A 26 19.99 30.69 24.25
C ILE A 26 19.21 30.78 25.56
N ARG A 27 18.47 31.88 25.81
CA ARG A 27 17.67 32.04 27.01
C ARG A 27 16.60 30.96 27.19
N ARG A 28 15.95 30.52 26.11
CA ARG A 28 14.85 29.55 26.16
C ARG A 28 15.30 28.09 26.12
N LYS A 29 16.40 27.81 25.41
CA LYS A 29 16.83 26.46 25.06
C LYS A 29 18.27 26.16 25.53
N GLY A 30 18.98 27.08 26.17
CA GLY A 30 20.37 26.90 26.56
C GLY A 30 20.63 25.67 27.43
N ARG A 31 19.64 25.24 28.26
CA ARG A 31 19.75 23.99 29.04
C ARG A 31 19.83 22.72 28.17
N PHE A 32 19.41 22.79 26.90
CA PHE A 32 19.39 21.67 25.96
C PHE A 32 20.50 21.79 24.92
N MET A 33 21.33 22.83 24.99
CA MET A 33 22.45 23.04 24.08
C MET A 33 23.72 22.46 24.69
N ALA A 34 24.63 22.00 23.85
CA ALA A 34 25.94 21.66 24.31
C ALA A 34 26.64 22.93 24.89
N PRO A 35 27.30 22.85 26.06
CA PRO A 35 27.96 24.02 26.67
C PRO A 35 28.83 24.82 25.69
N ARG A 36 29.62 24.14 24.90
CA ARG A 36 30.46 24.76 23.86
C ARG A 36 29.68 25.54 22.79
N GLU A 37 28.48 25.09 22.45
CA GLU A 37 27.63 25.78 21.45
C GLU A 37 27.08 27.10 22.03
N ALA A 38 26.66 27.10 23.30
CA ALA A 38 26.18 28.29 23.98
C ALA A 38 27.31 29.34 24.08
N ASP A 39 28.52 28.94 24.52
CA ASP A 39 29.69 29.82 24.65
C ASP A 39 30.12 30.39 23.28
N HIS A 40 30.13 29.57 22.24
CA HIS A 40 30.41 30.03 20.89
C HIS A 40 29.38 31.00 20.33
N ALA A 41 28.10 30.81 20.69
CA ALA A 41 27.04 31.73 20.31
C ALA A 41 27.17 33.07 21.00
N GLU A 42 27.48 33.09 22.31
CA GLU A 42 27.70 34.30 23.08
C GLU A 42 28.91 35.08 22.61
N ALA A 43 30.04 34.40 22.35
CA ALA A 43 31.26 35.06 21.78
C ALA A 43 30.94 35.75 20.42
N ARG A 44 30.12 35.13 19.56
CA ARG A 44 29.74 35.75 18.27
C ARG A 44 28.74 36.89 18.43
N ILE A 45 27.88 36.82 19.44
CA ILE A 45 26.97 37.93 19.80
C ILE A 45 27.82 39.13 20.23
N LEU A 46 28.75 38.94 21.15
CA LEU A 46 29.64 40.00 21.65
C LEU A 46 30.43 40.64 20.52
N ALA A 47 31.04 39.83 19.64
CA ALA A 47 31.78 40.34 18.46
C ALA A 47 30.86 41.16 17.51
N CYS A 48 29.59 40.81 17.41
CA CYS A 48 28.62 41.56 16.59
C CYS A 48 28.20 42.87 17.28
N GLU A 49 28.08 42.90 18.60
CA GLU A 49 27.77 44.10 19.40
C GLU A 49 28.92 45.07 19.38
N GLU A 50 30.14 44.62 19.61
CA GLU A 50 31.36 45.44 19.50
C GLU A 50 31.54 46.07 18.12
N ALA A 51 31.30 45.29 17.03
CA ALA A 51 31.34 45.81 15.67
C ALA A 51 30.31 46.94 15.44
N ILE A 52 29.14 46.83 16.05
CA ILE A 52 28.08 47.87 16.01
C ILE A 52 28.54 49.13 16.73
N GLU A 53 29.19 49.00 17.89
CA GLU A 53 29.73 50.12 18.69
C GLU A 53 30.87 50.85 17.98
N ARG A 54 31.85 50.10 17.42
CA ARG A 54 32.93 50.66 16.59
C ARG A 54 32.42 51.36 15.34
N GLY A 55 31.24 51.01 14.86
CA GLY A 55 30.57 51.69 13.81
C GLY A 55 31.14 51.46 12.40
N SER A 56 32.06 50.51 12.21
CA SER A 56 32.62 50.12 10.90
C SER A 56 31.62 49.27 10.14
N LEU A 57 31.15 49.72 8.96
CA LEU A 57 30.21 48.97 8.11
C LEU A 57 30.75 47.60 7.69
N HIS A 58 32.07 47.50 7.46
CA HIS A 58 32.70 46.26 7.08
C HIS A 58 32.66 45.25 8.24
N GLU A 59 33.06 45.65 9.44
CA GLU A 59 33.07 44.80 10.63
C GLU A 59 31.64 44.34 11.00
N ILE A 60 30.64 45.25 10.93
CA ILE A 60 29.23 44.91 11.17
C ILE A 60 28.73 43.86 10.20
N ARG A 61 29.12 43.92 8.93
CA ARG A 61 28.70 42.91 7.93
C ARG A 61 29.40 41.58 8.14
N THR A 62 30.69 41.59 8.46
CA THR A 62 31.51 40.39 8.68
C THR A 62 31.03 39.62 9.92
N SER A 63 30.92 40.33 11.07
CA SER A 63 30.46 39.71 12.33
C SER A 63 29.01 39.20 12.22
N ARG A 64 28.11 39.96 11.53
CA ARG A 64 26.74 39.49 11.26
C ARG A 64 26.75 38.25 10.38
N LYS A 65 27.59 38.18 9.33
CA LYS A 65 27.72 37.01 8.45
C LYS A 65 28.16 35.77 9.25
N ALA A 66 29.16 35.94 10.11
CA ALA A 66 29.67 34.87 10.98
C ALA A 66 28.60 34.37 11.96
N LEU A 67 27.85 35.30 12.62
CA LEU A 67 26.75 34.95 13.51
C LEU A 67 25.60 34.27 12.78
N ARG A 68 25.31 34.70 11.54
CA ARG A 68 24.25 34.10 10.73
C ARG A 68 24.58 32.67 10.30
N ILE A 69 25.81 32.45 9.82
CA ILE A 69 26.28 31.09 9.45
C ILE A 69 26.17 30.18 10.67
N PHE A 70 26.73 30.62 11.80
CA PHE A 70 26.64 29.86 13.04
C PHE A 70 25.19 29.56 13.48
N PHE A 71 24.29 30.53 13.33
CA PHE A 71 22.87 30.34 13.60
C PHE A 71 22.24 29.29 12.67
N GLU A 72 22.52 29.36 11.37
CA GLU A 72 21.98 28.44 10.38
C GLU A 72 22.49 27.00 10.60
N ASP A 73 23.78 26.85 10.93
CA ASP A 73 24.41 25.54 11.08
C ASP A 73 24.12 24.87 12.43
N ASN A 74 24.10 25.62 13.53
CA ASN A 74 24.05 25.04 14.87
C ASN A 74 22.75 25.35 15.63
N LEU A 75 22.12 26.50 15.42
CA LEU A 75 21.03 26.99 16.26
C LEU A 75 19.64 26.95 15.60
N ARG A 76 19.57 26.69 14.31
CA ARG A 76 18.31 26.74 13.55
C ARG A 76 17.28 25.73 14.09
N SER A 77 17.73 24.55 14.50
CA SER A 77 16.89 23.50 15.08
C SER A 77 16.27 23.94 16.42
N TYR A 78 17.01 24.65 17.26
CA TYR A 78 16.54 25.17 18.55
C TYR A 78 15.57 26.35 18.40
N GLY A 79 15.57 27.02 17.25
CA GLY A 79 14.67 28.16 16.96
C GLY A 79 13.23 27.80 16.69
N LYS A 80 12.95 26.54 16.30
CA LYS A 80 11.60 26.05 16.11
C LYS A 80 10.94 25.73 17.47
N SER A 81 9.68 26.10 17.64
CA SER A 81 8.91 25.64 18.82
C SER A 81 8.72 24.12 18.76
N ALA A 82 8.71 23.44 19.91
CA ALA A 82 8.45 22.01 19.98
C ALA A 82 7.14 21.61 19.27
N LEU A 83 6.11 22.44 19.43
CA LEU A 83 4.84 22.26 18.74
C LEU A 83 5.00 22.27 17.21
N ARG A 84 5.76 23.23 16.67
CA ARG A 84 6.00 23.32 15.21
C ARG A 84 6.80 22.13 14.70
N GLN A 85 7.80 21.66 15.44
CA GLN A 85 8.57 20.46 15.08
C GLN A 85 7.70 19.21 15.07
N ASN A 86 6.85 19.05 16.11
CA ASN A 86 5.92 17.92 16.18
C ASN A 86 4.88 17.96 15.05
N VAL A 87 4.31 19.11 14.76
CA VAL A 87 3.36 19.27 13.64
C VAL A 87 4.03 18.98 12.30
N GLU A 88 5.24 19.48 12.06
CA GLU A 88 6.00 19.21 10.84
C GLU A 88 6.29 17.71 10.68
N ALA A 89 6.70 17.03 11.76
CA ALA A 89 6.94 15.59 11.78
C ALA A 89 5.65 14.79 11.50
N ILE A 90 4.54 15.16 12.12
CA ILE A 90 3.23 14.52 11.89
C ILE A 90 2.79 14.71 10.43
N VAL A 91 2.90 15.91 9.88
CA VAL A 91 2.53 16.18 8.48
C VAL A 91 3.36 15.34 7.51
N ILE A 92 4.66 15.23 7.75
CA ILE A 92 5.55 14.39 6.91
C ILE A 92 5.16 12.91 7.06
N ALA A 93 4.93 12.42 8.28
CA ALA A 93 4.53 11.04 8.52
C ALA A 93 3.18 10.70 7.84
N VAL A 94 2.20 11.58 7.96
CA VAL A 94 0.88 11.42 7.30
C VAL A 94 1.03 11.45 5.78
N ALA A 95 1.81 12.40 5.24
CA ALA A 95 2.05 12.47 3.79
C ALA A 95 2.72 11.19 3.25
N LEU A 96 3.72 10.67 3.98
CA LEU A 96 4.40 9.42 3.64
C LEU A 96 3.44 8.22 3.72
N ALA A 97 2.64 8.12 4.78
CA ALA A 97 1.65 7.06 4.94
C ALA A 97 0.60 7.09 3.81
N LEU A 98 0.12 8.28 3.44
CA LEU A 98 -0.80 8.46 2.32
C LEU A 98 -0.15 8.08 0.98
N ALA A 99 1.12 8.42 0.77
CA ALA A 99 1.87 8.03 -0.43
C ALA A 99 2.02 6.50 -0.52
N ILE A 100 2.42 5.84 0.57
CA ILE A 100 2.50 4.37 0.63
C ILE A 100 1.14 3.74 0.32
N ARG A 101 0.07 4.22 0.95
CA ARG A 101 -1.30 3.73 0.72
C ARG A 101 -1.76 3.98 -0.73
N ALA A 102 -1.42 5.11 -1.32
CA ALA A 102 -1.83 5.45 -2.68
C ALA A 102 -1.13 4.58 -3.73
N PHE A 103 0.16 4.30 -3.56
CA PHE A 103 0.99 3.73 -4.61
C PHE A 103 1.48 2.30 -4.36
N VAL A 104 1.60 1.86 -3.10
CA VAL A 104 2.29 0.60 -2.78
C VAL A 104 1.35 -0.44 -2.21
N ILE A 105 0.71 -0.18 -1.07
CA ILE A 105 -0.05 -1.18 -0.32
C ILE A 105 -1.47 -0.69 -0.06
N GLN A 106 -2.45 -1.56 -0.29
CA GLN A 106 -3.85 -1.25 0.04
C GLN A 106 -4.49 -2.43 0.78
N PRO A 107 -5.15 -2.17 1.93
CA PRO A 107 -5.92 -3.19 2.62
C PRO A 107 -7.27 -3.43 1.94
N PHE A 108 -7.70 -4.70 1.92
CA PHE A 108 -9.02 -5.15 1.48
C PHE A 108 -9.61 -6.14 2.46
N LYS A 109 -10.92 -6.05 2.69
CA LYS A 109 -11.69 -7.01 3.48
C LYS A 109 -12.26 -8.08 2.58
N ILE A 110 -12.23 -9.33 3.01
CA ILE A 110 -12.84 -10.48 2.32
C ILE A 110 -14.27 -10.66 2.82
N PRO A 111 -15.27 -10.31 1.99
CA PRO A 111 -16.68 -10.37 2.41
C PRO A 111 -17.37 -11.71 2.08
N SER A 112 -16.78 -12.54 1.21
CA SER A 112 -17.42 -13.75 0.69
C SER A 112 -16.51 -14.96 0.75
N GLY A 113 -17.12 -16.17 0.73
CA GLY A 113 -16.42 -17.44 0.78
C GLY A 113 -15.90 -17.96 -0.56
N SER A 114 -15.89 -17.16 -1.62
CA SER A 114 -15.50 -17.64 -2.96
C SER A 114 -14.03 -18.03 -3.10
N MET A 115 -13.19 -17.63 -2.14
CA MET A 115 -11.75 -17.96 -2.09
C MET A 115 -11.40 -18.93 -0.95
N LEU A 116 -12.42 -19.59 -0.35
CA LEU A 116 -12.17 -20.69 0.60
C LEU A 116 -11.44 -21.83 -0.10
N PRO A 117 -10.51 -22.49 0.58
CA PRO A 117 -10.08 -22.32 1.97
C PRO A 117 -8.95 -21.28 2.12
N THR A 118 -8.41 -20.76 1.02
CA THR A 118 -7.24 -19.85 1.02
C THR A 118 -7.53 -18.57 1.79
N LEU A 119 -8.66 -17.91 1.50
CA LEU A 119 -9.11 -16.71 2.19
C LEU A 119 -10.47 -16.96 2.87
N LEU A 120 -10.52 -16.63 4.16
CA LEU A 120 -11.75 -16.78 4.96
C LEU A 120 -12.53 -15.47 4.99
N VAL A 121 -13.86 -15.60 5.11
CA VAL A 121 -14.71 -14.43 5.37
C VAL A 121 -14.26 -13.75 6.66
N GLY A 122 -14.01 -12.45 6.59
CA GLY A 122 -13.48 -11.64 7.69
C GLY A 122 -11.95 -11.49 7.68
N ASP A 123 -11.24 -12.11 6.74
CA ASP A 123 -9.83 -11.79 6.51
C ASP A 123 -9.69 -10.38 5.95
N HIS A 124 -8.65 -9.69 6.38
CA HIS A 124 -8.20 -8.42 5.86
C HIS A 124 -6.83 -8.63 5.22
N ILE A 125 -6.79 -8.55 3.91
CA ILE A 125 -5.58 -8.79 3.11
C ILE A 125 -4.90 -7.49 2.75
N LEU A 126 -3.58 -7.56 2.53
CA LEU A 126 -2.81 -6.51 1.88
C LEU A 126 -2.55 -6.88 0.43
N ILE A 127 -2.77 -5.92 -0.45
CA ILE A 127 -2.39 -6.05 -1.86
C ILE A 127 -1.18 -5.17 -2.16
N ASN A 128 -0.27 -5.71 -2.97
CA ASN A 128 0.82 -4.97 -3.56
C ASN A 128 0.36 -4.42 -4.92
N LYS A 129 0.18 -3.09 -4.98
CA LYS A 129 -0.25 -2.38 -6.19
C LYS A 129 0.91 -2.17 -7.17
N PHE A 130 2.13 -2.19 -6.63
CA PHE A 130 3.33 -1.85 -7.37
C PHE A 130 3.77 -2.98 -8.32
N VAL A 131 3.47 -4.25 -7.98
CA VAL A 131 3.92 -5.42 -8.76
C VAL A 131 3.48 -5.36 -10.21
N TYR A 132 2.22 -5.02 -10.47
CA TYR A 132 1.66 -4.99 -11.83
C TYR A 132 1.65 -3.61 -12.49
N GLY A 133 2.35 -2.64 -11.90
CA GLY A 133 2.42 -1.26 -12.36
C GLY A 133 1.60 -0.29 -11.51
N THR A 134 2.20 0.87 -11.26
CA THR A 134 1.56 1.92 -10.46
C THR A 134 0.55 2.68 -11.33
N ARG A 135 -0.68 2.79 -10.85
CA ARG A 135 -1.67 3.66 -11.47
C ARG A 135 -1.47 5.09 -11.03
N ILE A 136 -1.50 6.01 -11.98
CA ILE A 136 -1.55 7.43 -11.65
C ILE A 136 -2.90 7.72 -11.00
N PRO A 137 -2.94 8.27 -9.76
CA PRO A 137 -4.19 8.64 -9.12
C PRO A 137 -5.05 9.49 -10.05
N PHE A 138 -6.38 9.23 -10.07
CA PHE A 138 -7.37 9.91 -10.90
C PHE A 138 -7.26 9.66 -12.42
N THR A 139 -6.38 8.75 -12.87
CA THR A 139 -6.29 8.32 -14.28
C THR A 139 -6.36 6.80 -14.37
N ASN A 140 -6.80 6.27 -15.52
CA ASN A 140 -6.75 4.82 -15.78
C ASN A 140 -5.42 4.37 -16.39
N LYS A 141 -4.41 5.25 -16.47
CA LYS A 141 -3.12 4.94 -17.07
C LYS A 141 -2.22 4.22 -16.07
N MET A 142 -1.70 3.07 -16.47
CA MET A 142 -0.64 2.35 -15.76
C MET A 142 0.72 2.94 -16.13
N PHE A 143 1.56 3.11 -15.12
CA PHE A 143 2.91 3.62 -15.27
C PHE A 143 3.88 2.55 -14.78
N PHE A 144 4.82 2.14 -15.64
CA PHE A 144 5.81 1.08 -15.40
C PHE A 144 5.23 -0.24 -14.85
N PRO A 145 4.87 -1.23 -15.69
CA PRO A 145 4.67 -2.59 -15.23
C PRO A 145 6.02 -3.19 -14.81
N PHE A 146 6.15 -3.59 -13.54
CA PHE A 146 7.38 -4.23 -13.03
C PHE A 146 7.36 -5.75 -13.22
N SER A 147 6.17 -6.35 -13.28
CA SER A 147 5.98 -7.78 -13.48
C SER A 147 4.67 -8.03 -14.21
N GLU A 148 4.61 -9.12 -14.93
CA GLU A 148 3.38 -9.65 -15.50
C GLU A 148 2.61 -10.44 -14.44
N ILE A 149 1.33 -10.67 -14.71
CA ILE A 149 0.49 -11.49 -13.84
C ILE A 149 0.77 -12.95 -14.18
N ASP A 150 1.18 -13.70 -13.17
CA ASP A 150 1.46 -15.13 -13.31
C ASP A 150 0.24 -15.98 -12.98
N ARG A 151 0.18 -17.18 -13.55
CA ARG A 151 -0.77 -18.20 -13.14
C ARG A 151 -0.55 -18.53 -11.65
N GLY A 152 -1.65 -18.73 -10.95
CA GLY A 152 -1.64 -18.97 -9.51
C GLY A 152 -1.66 -17.70 -8.65
N ASP A 153 -1.41 -16.50 -9.20
CA ASP A 153 -1.50 -15.25 -8.43
C ASP A 153 -2.92 -14.96 -7.96
N ILE A 154 -3.07 -14.56 -6.71
CA ILE A 154 -4.34 -14.04 -6.21
C ILE A 154 -4.37 -12.55 -6.47
N ILE A 155 -5.31 -12.13 -7.31
CA ILE A 155 -5.42 -10.75 -7.77
C ILE A 155 -6.70 -10.09 -7.26
N VAL A 156 -6.59 -8.80 -6.97
CA VAL A 156 -7.75 -7.93 -6.68
C VAL A 156 -7.99 -7.06 -7.90
N PHE A 157 -9.20 -7.07 -8.40
CA PHE A 157 -9.59 -6.33 -9.60
C PHE A 157 -10.98 -5.73 -9.47
N LYS A 158 -11.29 -4.77 -10.32
CA LYS A 158 -12.59 -4.11 -10.39
C LYS A 158 -13.27 -4.48 -11.70
N LEU A 159 -14.48 -5.00 -11.64
CA LEU A 159 -15.25 -5.22 -12.84
C LEU A 159 -15.86 -3.89 -13.32
N SER A 160 -15.46 -3.48 -14.53
CA SER A 160 -16.08 -2.37 -15.26
C SER A 160 -17.11 -2.93 -16.25
N GLY A 161 -18.18 -2.18 -16.53
CA GLY A 161 -19.27 -2.65 -17.39
C GLY A 161 -18.93 -2.84 -18.89
N ASP A 162 -17.65 -2.62 -19.28
CA ASP A 162 -17.15 -2.76 -20.65
C ASP A 162 -16.52 -4.14 -20.94
N ASN A 163 -16.76 -5.12 -20.07
CA ASN A 163 -16.31 -6.48 -20.33
C ASN A 163 -17.15 -7.08 -21.45
N THR A 164 -16.47 -7.77 -22.35
CA THR A 164 -16.90 -8.28 -23.65
C THR A 164 -18.04 -9.31 -23.63
N THR A 165 -18.79 -9.42 -22.58
CA THR A 165 -19.98 -10.29 -22.49
C THR A 165 -21.21 -9.46 -22.14
N ASP A 166 -22.28 -9.62 -22.90
CA ASP A 166 -23.62 -9.04 -22.63
C ASP A 166 -24.29 -9.64 -21.36
N LEU A 167 -23.52 -10.33 -20.52
CA LEU A 167 -24.01 -10.98 -19.33
C LEU A 167 -24.14 -9.96 -18.18
N PRO A 168 -25.26 -9.95 -17.47
CA PRO A 168 -25.45 -9.05 -16.34
C PRO A 168 -24.42 -9.34 -15.26
N MET A 169 -23.55 -8.35 -15.01
CA MET A 169 -22.50 -8.42 -13.99
C MET A 169 -23.06 -7.95 -12.66
N PRO A 170 -23.12 -8.79 -11.64
CA PRO A 170 -23.48 -8.33 -10.30
C PRO A 170 -22.39 -7.43 -9.76
N GLY A 171 -22.76 -6.26 -9.23
CA GLY A 171 -21.85 -5.35 -8.54
C GLY A 171 -20.93 -4.54 -9.45
N LYS A 172 -21.47 -3.90 -10.49
CA LYS A 172 -20.71 -2.91 -11.29
C LYS A 172 -19.94 -1.96 -10.39
N GLY A 173 -18.60 -1.96 -10.53
CA GLY A 173 -17.72 -1.14 -9.71
C GLY A 173 -17.27 -1.77 -8.39
N ALA A 174 -17.71 -2.99 -8.05
CA ALA A 174 -17.21 -3.73 -6.90
C ALA A 174 -15.81 -4.32 -7.14
N PHE A 175 -15.08 -4.52 -6.05
CA PHE A 175 -13.81 -5.24 -6.07
C PHE A 175 -14.04 -6.74 -5.89
N TYR A 176 -13.31 -7.52 -6.67
CA TYR A 176 -13.30 -8.97 -6.62
C TYR A 176 -11.90 -9.46 -6.31
N VAL A 177 -11.83 -10.60 -5.62
CA VAL A 177 -10.59 -11.31 -5.34
C VAL A 177 -10.72 -12.70 -5.92
N LYS A 178 -9.83 -13.08 -6.84
CA LYS A 178 -9.80 -14.38 -7.51
C LYS A 178 -8.36 -14.80 -7.79
N ARG A 179 -8.18 -16.07 -8.11
CA ARG A 179 -6.89 -16.62 -8.57
C ARG A 179 -6.79 -16.52 -10.10
N ALA A 180 -5.69 -16.03 -10.60
CA ALA A 180 -5.36 -16.06 -12.02
C ALA A 180 -5.04 -17.50 -12.42
N VAL A 181 -5.87 -18.08 -13.29
CA VAL A 181 -5.70 -19.46 -13.76
C VAL A 181 -5.12 -19.49 -15.16
N GLY A 182 -5.56 -18.59 -16.05
CA GLY A 182 -5.05 -18.46 -17.40
C GLY A 182 -4.58 -17.04 -17.70
N ILE A 183 -3.52 -16.92 -18.44
CA ILE A 183 -2.93 -15.66 -18.94
C ILE A 183 -3.07 -15.58 -20.47
N ALA A 184 -2.77 -14.43 -21.06
CA ALA A 184 -2.89 -14.19 -22.49
C ALA A 184 -2.20 -15.29 -23.33
N GLY A 185 -2.94 -15.87 -24.29
CA GLY A 185 -2.48 -16.96 -25.15
C GLY A 185 -2.78 -18.35 -24.63
N ASP A 186 -3.20 -18.51 -23.37
CA ASP A 186 -3.59 -19.83 -22.85
C ASP A 186 -4.92 -20.29 -23.42
N GLU A 187 -4.98 -21.56 -23.79
CA GLU A 187 -6.23 -22.27 -24.02
C GLU A 187 -6.69 -22.90 -22.71
N ILE A 188 -7.89 -22.53 -22.26
CA ILE A 188 -8.50 -23.05 -21.05
C ILE A 188 -9.64 -23.97 -21.42
N ASP A 189 -9.61 -25.18 -20.87
CA ASP A 189 -10.73 -26.12 -20.95
C ASP A 189 -11.13 -26.60 -19.54
N ILE A 190 -12.38 -26.99 -19.38
CA ILE A 190 -12.93 -27.47 -18.10
C ILE A 190 -13.74 -28.73 -18.36
N SER A 191 -13.28 -29.83 -17.81
CA SER A 191 -13.96 -31.13 -17.87
C SER A 191 -14.24 -31.66 -16.48
N GLY A 192 -15.51 -31.62 -16.08
CA GLY A 192 -15.87 -31.97 -14.69
C GLY A 192 -15.18 -31.08 -13.67
N ARG A 193 -14.34 -31.65 -12.82
CA ARG A 193 -13.51 -30.93 -11.83
C ARG A 193 -12.13 -30.58 -12.35
N ASP A 194 -11.74 -31.05 -13.52
CA ASP A 194 -10.42 -30.83 -14.09
C ASP A 194 -10.38 -29.52 -14.87
N VAL A 195 -9.39 -28.72 -14.58
CA VAL A 195 -9.03 -27.52 -15.33
C VAL A 195 -7.84 -27.88 -16.22
N LEU A 196 -8.00 -27.72 -17.52
CA LEU A 196 -6.94 -27.97 -18.49
C LEU A 196 -6.41 -26.61 -18.99
N ILE A 197 -5.10 -26.52 -19.08
CA ILE A 197 -4.41 -25.35 -19.64
C ILE A 197 -3.50 -25.84 -20.75
N ASN A 198 -3.73 -25.36 -21.97
CA ASN A 198 -2.99 -25.78 -23.17
C ASN A 198 -3.01 -27.32 -23.33
N GLY A 199 -4.18 -27.93 -23.14
CA GLY A 199 -4.41 -29.37 -23.25
C GLY A 199 -3.85 -30.21 -22.08
N ARG A 200 -3.25 -29.61 -21.05
CA ARG A 200 -2.71 -30.30 -19.89
C ARG A 200 -3.57 -30.04 -18.64
N ALA A 201 -4.02 -31.10 -18.00
CA ALA A 201 -4.74 -30.97 -16.74
C ALA A 201 -3.84 -30.38 -15.65
N VAL A 202 -4.38 -29.44 -14.87
CA VAL A 202 -3.73 -28.93 -13.64
C VAL A 202 -3.68 -30.08 -12.64
N GLU A 203 -2.48 -30.39 -12.16
CA GLU A 203 -2.28 -31.45 -11.18
C GLU A 203 -3.09 -31.15 -9.93
N GLN A 204 -3.87 -32.14 -9.47
CA GLN A 204 -4.64 -32.03 -8.24
C GLN A 204 -4.69 -33.34 -7.47
N THR A 205 -4.57 -33.23 -6.15
CA THR A 205 -4.60 -34.39 -5.24
C THR A 205 -5.67 -34.17 -4.17
N TYR A 206 -6.53 -35.15 -3.99
CA TYR A 206 -7.53 -35.12 -2.90
C TYR A 206 -6.85 -35.20 -1.54
N THR A 207 -7.17 -34.27 -0.65
CA THR A 207 -6.55 -34.16 0.69
C THR A 207 -7.56 -34.33 1.84
N GLY A 208 -8.82 -34.61 1.54
CA GLY A 208 -9.84 -34.88 2.55
C GLY A 208 -11.04 -33.94 2.46
N ASN A 209 -11.81 -33.91 3.54
CA ASN A 209 -12.98 -33.02 3.66
C ASN A 209 -12.58 -31.68 4.26
N TYR A 210 -13.30 -30.63 3.86
CA TYR A 210 -13.18 -29.28 4.42
C TYR A 210 -14.56 -28.82 4.91
N GLU A 211 -14.66 -28.51 6.19
CA GLU A 211 -15.87 -27.99 6.80
C GLU A 211 -15.81 -26.47 6.91
N TYR A 212 -16.84 -25.78 6.50
CA TYR A 212 -16.92 -24.32 6.58
C TYR A 212 -18.34 -23.84 6.92
N PRO A 213 -18.45 -22.70 7.61
CA PRO A 213 -19.74 -22.07 7.87
C PRO A 213 -20.39 -21.61 6.56
N ASP A 214 -21.62 -22.04 6.32
CA ASP A 214 -22.44 -21.60 5.20
C ASP A 214 -23.81 -21.16 5.72
N GLN A 215 -24.06 -19.86 5.68
CA GLN A 215 -25.25 -19.21 6.24
C GLN A 215 -25.53 -19.64 7.70
N LYS A 216 -26.48 -20.57 7.92
CA LYS A 216 -26.90 -21.07 9.25
C LYS A 216 -26.34 -22.44 9.60
N PHE A 217 -25.66 -23.11 8.67
CA PHE A 217 -25.21 -24.49 8.79
C PHE A 217 -23.72 -24.60 8.47
N PHE A 218 -23.14 -25.79 8.77
CA PHE A 218 -21.84 -26.17 8.28
C PHE A 218 -22.02 -26.96 6.98
N SER A 219 -21.28 -26.57 5.96
CA SER A 219 -21.17 -27.28 4.69
C SER A 219 -19.86 -28.07 4.65
N VAL A 220 -19.91 -29.24 4.02
CA VAL A 220 -18.76 -30.10 3.80
C VAL A 220 -18.39 -30.08 2.32
N ALA A 221 -17.12 -29.84 2.03
CA ALA A 221 -16.57 -29.85 0.68
C ALA A 221 -15.45 -30.87 0.56
N ASP A 222 -15.21 -31.37 -0.64
CA ASP A 222 -14.03 -32.13 -0.98
C ASP A 222 -12.86 -31.16 -1.21
N ARG A 223 -11.74 -31.34 -0.49
CA ARG A 223 -10.57 -30.50 -0.62
C ARG A 223 -9.51 -31.18 -1.49
N TYR A 224 -8.96 -30.40 -2.40
CA TYR A 224 -7.86 -30.80 -3.26
C TYR A 224 -6.71 -29.81 -3.14
N GLU A 225 -5.49 -30.33 -3.21
CA GLU A 225 -4.29 -29.52 -3.39
C GLU A 225 -3.98 -29.48 -4.89
N GLN A 226 -3.87 -28.27 -5.45
CA GLN A 226 -3.52 -28.04 -6.85
C GLN A 226 -2.14 -27.42 -6.97
N SER A 227 -1.41 -27.81 -8.03
CA SER A 227 -0.13 -27.21 -8.42
C SER A 227 -0.27 -26.48 -9.76
N LEU A 228 0.02 -25.19 -9.77
CA LEU A 228 -0.07 -24.38 -10.97
C LEU A 228 1.13 -23.42 -11.07
N SER A 229 1.97 -23.63 -12.11
CA SER A 229 3.18 -22.83 -12.33
C SER A 229 4.11 -22.75 -11.09
N GLY A 230 4.26 -23.88 -10.40
CA GLY A 230 5.12 -24.00 -9.21
C GLY A 230 4.51 -23.44 -7.93
N LYS A 231 3.27 -23.02 -7.93
CA LYS A 231 2.52 -22.58 -6.74
C LYS A 231 1.53 -23.66 -6.33
N ASN A 232 1.56 -24.03 -5.06
CA ASN A 232 0.66 -25.02 -4.49
C ASN A 232 -0.42 -24.33 -3.67
N PHE A 233 -1.68 -24.69 -3.86
CA PHE A 233 -2.81 -24.09 -3.16
C PHE A 233 -3.98 -25.06 -3.07
N SER A 234 -4.80 -24.87 -2.05
CA SER A 234 -5.99 -25.69 -1.86
C SER A 234 -7.18 -25.12 -2.60
N VAL A 235 -7.96 -26.02 -3.19
CA VAL A 235 -9.29 -25.71 -3.74
C VAL A 235 -10.34 -26.63 -3.12
N ILE A 236 -11.58 -26.18 -3.10
CA ILE A 236 -12.69 -26.99 -2.60
C ILE A 236 -13.83 -27.10 -3.62
N TYR A 237 -14.44 -28.29 -3.63
CA TYR A 237 -15.60 -28.61 -4.42
C TYR A 237 -16.72 -29.09 -3.50
N LYS A 238 -17.95 -28.70 -3.77
CA LYS A 238 -19.11 -29.15 -3.00
C LYS A 238 -19.21 -30.66 -3.03
N LYS A 239 -19.37 -31.29 -1.86
CA LYS A 239 -19.46 -32.75 -1.74
C LYS A 239 -20.65 -33.26 -2.53
N GLY A 240 -20.43 -34.34 -3.29
CA GLY A 240 -21.45 -34.96 -4.13
C GLY A 240 -21.75 -34.24 -5.45
N ASN A 241 -21.08 -33.11 -5.75
CA ASN A 241 -21.16 -32.47 -7.05
C ASN A 241 -20.03 -32.98 -7.93
N SER A 242 -20.35 -33.68 -9.02
CA SER A 242 -19.37 -34.25 -9.97
C SER A 242 -19.00 -33.30 -11.11
N SER A 243 -19.67 -32.16 -11.22
CA SER A 243 -19.51 -31.27 -12.34
C SER A 243 -19.40 -29.81 -11.91
N THR A 244 -18.26 -29.18 -12.14
CA THR A 244 -18.06 -27.73 -11.98
C THR A 244 -18.41 -26.93 -13.23
N THR A 245 -18.98 -27.59 -14.25
CA THR A 245 -19.34 -27.02 -15.55
C THR A 245 -20.56 -26.11 -15.52
N SER A 246 -20.96 -25.62 -14.36
CA SER A 246 -22.10 -24.69 -14.24
C SER A 246 -21.79 -23.26 -14.70
N GLY A 247 -20.77 -23.06 -15.52
CA GLY A 247 -20.48 -21.80 -16.18
C GLY A 247 -21.41 -21.54 -17.38
N LYS A 248 -21.53 -20.28 -17.78
CA LYS A 248 -22.26 -19.89 -19.00
C LYS A 248 -21.36 -19.87 -20.24
N MET A 249 -20.05 -20.02 -20.06
CA MET A 249 -19.07 -20.01 -21.15
C MET A 249 -18.94 -21.40 -21.78
N SER A 250 -18.76 -21.43 -23.09
CA SER A 250 -18.42 -22.66 -23.81
C SER A 250 -16.90 -22.83 -23.85
N PHE A 251 -16.42 -24.02 -23.52
CA PHE A 251 -15.01 -24.37 -23.52
C PHE A 251 -14.68 -25.26 -24.71
N PRO A 252 -13.41 -25.29 -25.22
CA PRO A 252 -12.25 -24.53 -24.76
C PRO A 252 -12.31 -23.05 -25.14
N LEU A 253 -11.59 -22.19 -24.36
CA LEU A 253 -11.48 -20.75 -24.56
C LEU A 253 -10.01 -20.31 -24.60
N VAL A 254 -9.63 -19.53 -25.61
CA VAL A 254 -8.30 -18.90 -25.64
C VAL A 254 -8.36 -17.53 -24.96
N VAL A 255 -7.47 -17.32 -24.00
CA VAL A 255 -7.35 -16.04 -23.27
C VAL A 255 -6.79 -14.97 -24.19
N PRO A 256 -7.53 -13.89 -24.50
CA PRO A 256 -7.07 -12.84 -25.40
C PRO A 256 -5.91 -12.03 -24.79
N LYS A 257 -5.13 -11.37 -25.65
CA LYS A 257 -4.06 -10.46 -25.23
C LYS A 257 -4.62 -9.35 -24.30
N GLY A 258 -3.91 -9.10 -23.20
CA GLY A 258 -4.32 -8.12 -22.21
C GLY A 258 -5.50 -8.55 -21.31
N ARG A 259 -5.83 -9.84 -21.31
CA ARG A 259 -6.91 -10.43 -20.52
C ARG A 259 -6.37 -11.56 -19.64
N ILE A 260 -7.15 -11.90 -18.60
CA ILE A 260 -6.83 -12.97 -17.63
C ILE A 260 -8.10 -13.79 -17.41
N PHE A 261 -7.93 -15.11 -17.33
CA PHE A 261 -8.97 -16.01 -16.87
C PHE A 261 -8.78 -16.28 -15.38
N VAL A 262 -9.80 -16.02 -14.59
CA VAL A 262 -9.72 -16.13 -13.12
C VAL A 262 -10.77 -17.09 -12.57
N MET A 263 -10.41 -17.80 -11.49
CA MET A 263 -11.33 -18.66 -10.77
C MET A 263 -11.23 -18.44 -9.26
N GLY A 264 -12.32 -18.71 -8.55
CA GLY A 264 -12.27 -18.80 -7.09
C GLY A 264 -11.77 -20.17 -6.64
N ASP A 265 -11.14 -20.22 -5.47
CA ASP A 265 -10.67 -21.47 -4.88
C ASP A 265 -11.82 -22.33 -4.35
N ASN A 266 -12.94 -21.70 -3.97
CA ASN A 266 -14.22 -22.39 -3.72
C ASN A 266 -14.96 -22.59 -5.06
N ARG A 267 -14.58 -23.62 -5.79
CA ARG A 267 -14.92 -23.87 -7.18
C ARG A 267 -16.42 -23.82 -7.48
N ASP A 268 -17.23 -24.43 -6.64
CA ASP A 268 -18.67 -24.50 -6.85
C ASP A 268 -19.46 -23.33 -6.24
N ASN A 269 -18.78 -22.47 -5.49
CA ASN A 269 -19.36 -21.27 -4.88
C ASN A 269 -18.59 -20.01 -5.25
N SER A 270 -18.26 -19.89 -6.53
CA SER A 270 -17.56 -18.72 -7.07
C SER A 270 -18.20 -18.27 -8.38
N TYR A 271 -18.58 -17.00 -8.42
CA TYR A 271 -18.96 -16.33 -9.66
C TYR A 271 -17.72 -15.67 -10.25
N ASP A 272 -17.17 -16.30 -11.31
CA ASP A 272 -15.86 -15.98 -11.86
C ASP A 272 -15.86 -16.08 -13.41
N SER A 273 -14.68 -16.18 -14.02
CA SER A 273 -14.53 -16.18 -15.50
C SER A 273 -15.33 -17.26 -16.22
N ARG A 274 -15.71 -18.32 -15.56
CA ARG A 274 -16.60 -19.34 -16.12
C ARG A 274 -18.00 -18.80 -16.47
N PHE A 275 -18.40 -17.71 -15.85
CA PHE A 275 -19.73 -17.10 -16.00
C PHE A 275 -19.69 -15.82 -16.85
N TRP A 276 -18.66 -14.99 -16.70
CA TRP A 276 -18.60 -13.65 -17.28
C TRP A 276 -17.36 -13.40 -18.17
N GLY A 277 -16.49 -14.42 -18.37
CA GLY A 277 -15.35 -14.33 -19.29
C GLY A 277 -14.10 -13.75 -18.66
N PHE A 278 -13.40 -12.89 -19.35
CA PHE A 278 -12.03 -12.47 -19.02
C PHE A 278 -11.97 -11.14 -18.26
N VAL A 279 -10.98 -10.99 -17.38
CA VAL A 279 -10.65 -9.74 -16.70
C VAL A 279 -9.61 -8.98 -17.53
N PRO A 280 -9.86 -7.71 -17.88
CA PRO A 280 -8.82 -6.87 -18.46
C PRO A 280 -7.67 -6.64 -17.44
N VAL A 281 -6.42 -6.72 -17.89
CA VAL A 281 -5.24 -6.48 -17.04
C VAL A 281 -5.29 -5.08 -16.44
N GLU A 282 -5.77 -4.09 -17.19
CA GLU A 282 -5.97 -2.72 -16.72
C GLU A 282 -6.99 -2.60 -15.57
N ASN A 283 -7.80 -3.61 -15.31
CA ASN A 283 -8.73 -3.64 -14.20
C ASN A 283 -8.17 -4.25 -12.92
N VAL A 284 -6.95 -4.82 -12.99
CA VAL A 284 -6.28 -5.43 -11.84
C VAL A 284 -5.64 -4.35 -10.99
N TYR A 285 -5.98 -4.33 -9.71
CA TYR A 285 -5.47 -3.36 -8.72
C TYR A 285 -4.17 -3.79 -8.06
N GLY A 286 -3.92 -5.09 -7.96
CA GLY A 286 -2.69 -5.60 -7.39
C GLY A 286 -2.80 -7.08 -6.98
N LYS A 287 -1.67 -7.60 -6.51
CA LYS A 287 -1.51 -8.96 -6.01
C LYS A 287 -1.73 -9.01 -4.51
N ALA A 288 -2.58 -9.93 -4.04
CA ALA A 288 -2.70 -10.23 -2.62
C ALA A 288 -1.45 -10.99 -2.18
N PHE A 289 -0.85 -10.59 -1.05
CA PHE A 289 0.40 -11.21 -0.59
C PHE A 289 0.42 -11.56 0.90
N MET A 290 -0.45 -10.95 1.71
CA MET A 290 -0.45 -11.16 3.15
C MET A 290 -1.82 -10.89 3.76
N ILE A 291 -2.20 -11.69 4.76
CA ILE A 291 -3.34 -11.44 5.65
C ILE A 291 -2.80 -10.62 6.83
N HIS A 292 -3.20 -9.35 6.95
CA HIS A 292 -2.71 -8.52 8.06
C HIS A 292 -3.62 -8.57 9.29
N TRP A 293 -4.86 -8.99 9.11
CA TRP A 293 -5.85 -9.14 10.18
C TRP A 293 -6.91 -10.16 9.80
N SER A 294 -7.48 -10.88 10.78
CA SER A 294 -8.56 -11.85 10.52
C SER A 294 -9.58 -11.87 11.64
N TRP A 295 -10.85 -11.64 11.27
CA TRP A 295 -11.99 -11.70 12.18
C TRP A 295 -12.85 -12.94 11.94
N ASN A 296 -13.17 -13.67 13.01
CA ASN A 296 -14.25 -14.64 13.00
C ASN A 296 -15.52 -14.02 13.62
N LEU A 297 -16.39 -13.49 12.79
CA LEU A 297 -17.60 -12.81 13.25
C LEU A 297 -18.64 -13.75 13.84
N SER A 298 -18.50 -15.07 13.63
CA SER A 298 -19.44 -16.09 14.15
C SER A 298 -19.20 -16.41 15.64
N ASN A 299 -18.02 -16.08 16.19
CA ASN A 299 -17.71 -16.35 17.59
C ASN A 299 -18.19 -15.22 18.51
N PRO A 300 -18.84 -15.52 19.65
CA PRO A 300 -19.38 -14.51 20.55
C PRO A 300 -18.32 -13.80 21.39
N GLY A 301 -17.24 -14.50 21.82
CA GLY A 301 -16.17 -13.94 22.65
C GLY A 301 -15.24 -13.02 21.87
N PHE A 302 -14.76 -11.92 22.49
CA PHE A 302 -13.85 -10.99 21.81
C PHE A 302 -12.50 -11.62 21.44
N ALA A 303 -11.92 -12.39 22.34
CA ALA A 303 -10.63 -13.07 22.12
C ALA A 303 -10.73 -14.12 21.01
N ASP A 304 -11.87 -14.85 20.96
CA ASP A 304 -12.12 -15.89 19.98
C ASP A 304 -12.54 -15.35 18.60
N LYS A 305 -12.89 -14.05 18.53
CA LYS A 305 -13.15 -13.38 17.26
C LYS A 305 -11.91 -13.16 16.42
N VAL A 306 -10.73 -13.14 17.01
CA VAL A 306 -9.48 -12.93 16.28
C VAL A 306 -8.84 -14.27 15.93
N ARG A 307 -8.62 -14.52 14.66
CA ARG A 307 -7.88 -15.70 14.19
C ARG A 307 -6.39 -15.37 14.19
N TRP A 308 -5.77 -15.46 15.36
CA TRP A 308 -4.38 -15.07 15.60
C TRP A 308 -3.37 -15.79 14.69
N ASN A 309 -3.64 -17.06 14.38
CA ASN A 309 -2.79 -17.89 13.50
C ASN A 309 -2.79 -17.44 12.04
N ARG A 310 -3.69 -16.54 11.65
CA ARG A 310 -3.76 -15.99 10.29
C ARG A 310 -3.13 -14.61 10.15
N ILE A 311 -2.85 -13.95 11.28
CA ILE A 311 -2.27 -12.61 11.25
C ILE A 311 -0.83 -12.67 10.77
N PHE A 312 -0.49 -11.84 9.79
CA PHE A 312 0.79 -11.80 9.07
C PHE A 312 1.15 -13.10 8.32
N SER A 313 0.16 -13.96 8.03
CA SER A 313 0.40 -15.10 7.16
C SER A 313 0.50 -14.66 5.69
N GLY A 314 1.46 -15.25 4.97
CA GLY A 314 1.58 -15.08 3.52
C GLY A 314 0.37 -15.67 2.78
N ILE A 315 0.12 -15.19 1.57
CA ILE A 315 -0.91 -15.70 0.67
C ILE A 315 -0.18 -16.23 -0.56
N GLU A 316 -0.34 -17.54 -0.82
CA GLU A 316 0.21 -18.25 -1.98
C GLU A 316 -0.88 -18.65 -2.97
#